data_507b75ad3e79af42add12be7376a13f8
#
_entry.id   507b75ad3e79af42add12be7376a13f8
#
_cell.length_a   1.000
_cell.length_b   1.000
_cell.length_c   1.000
_cell.angle_alpha   90.00
_cell.angle_beta   90.00
_cell.angle_gamma   90.00
#
_symmetry.space_group_name_H-M   'P 1'
#
loop_
_entity.id
_entity.type
_entity.pdbx_description
1 polymer ?
#
loop_
_entity_poly.entity_id
_entity_poly.type
_entity_poly.pdbx_seq_one_letter_code
_entity_poly.pdbx_strand_id
1 'polypeptide(L)'
;MPIELVYHVRKEEPAAVLRELDEVRVLVDVITLDGATIRVGAEGTVVAVWNGGEAYEIEFPEPMGALATVEAADLVRTGRAVP
;
A
#
# COMPACT_ATOMS: atom_id res chain seq x y z
N MET A 1 12.40 26.86 -7.97
CA MET A 1 11.67 26.60 -7.71
C MET A 1 11.18 25.79 -6.70
N PRO A 2 10.53 25.89 -6.04
CA PRO A 2 10.12 25.12 -4.94
C PRO A 2 9.04 24.15 -5.24
N ILE A 3 8.90 23.83 -6.46
CA ILE A 3 7.88 22.88 -6.78
C ILE A 3 8.13 21.55 -6.16
N GLU A 4 9.38 21.20 -6.07
CA GLU A 4 9.69 19.98 -5.45
C GLU A 4 9.29 20.00 -4.02
N LEU A 5 9.34 21.15 -3.40
CA LEU A 5 8.98 21.22 -2.01
C LEU A 5 7.54 20.90 -1.81
N VAL A 6 6.69 21.40 -2.68
CA VAL A 6 5.29 21.09 -2.61
C VAL A 6 5.09 19.61 -2.77
N TYR A 7 5.82 19.03 -3.70
CA TYR A 7 5.70 17.61 -3.92
C TYR A 7 6.10 16.84 -2.68
N HIS A 8 7.13 17.29 -2.00
CA HIS A 8 7.64 16.53 -0.87
C HIS A 8 6.71 16.53 0.32
N VAL A 9 5.78 17.44 0.41
CA VAL A 9 4.87 17.41 1.54
C VAL A 9 3.69 16.51 1.31
N ARG A 10 3.57 15.92 0.14
CA ARG A 10 2.46 15.03 -0.10
C ARG A 10 2.70 13.75 0.64
N LYS A 11 1.67 13.30 1.33
CA LYS A 11 1.76 12.09 2.10
C LYS A 11 1.20 10.90 1.41
N GLU A 12 0.32 11.10 0.45
CA GLU A 12 -0.33 10.02 -0.23
C GLU A 12 -0.08 10.18 -1.71
N GLU A 13 0.35 9.13 -2.35
CA GLU A 13 0.65 9.15 -3.77
C GLU A 13 0.03 7.94 -4.43
N PRO A 14 -0.40 8.08 -5.69
CA PRO A 14 -0.90 6.93 -6.41
C PRO A 14 0.15 5.82 -6.41
N ALA A 15 -0.31 4.59 -6.40
CA ALA A 15 0.58 3.46 -6.32
C ALA A 15 1.13 3.11 -7.69
N ALA A 16 1.75 4.07 -8.37
CA ALA A 16 2.29 3.82 -9.67
C ALA A 16 3.48 2.87 -9.60
N VAL A 17 4.34 3.07 -8.61
CA VAL A 17 5.50 2.22 -8.44
C VAL A 17 5.75 2.06 -6.95
N LEU A 18 5.22 1.00 -6.38
CA LEU A 18 5.46 0.70 -4.99
C LEU A 18 6.63 -0.26 -4.87
N ARG A 19 7.30 -0.23 -3.73
CA ARG A 19 8.43 -1.10 -3.43
C ARG A 19 8.13 -1.86 -2.16
N GLU A 20 8.86 -2.95 -1.98
CA GLU A 20 8.76 -3.69 -0.72
C GLU A 20 9.03 -2.74 0.43
N LEU A 21 8.28 -2.93 1.49
CA LEU A 21 8.33 -2.16 2.72
C LEU A 21 7.74 -0.76 2.61
N ASP A 22 7.20 -0.38 1.45
CA ASP A 22 6.41 0.84 1.39
C ASP A 22 5.16 0.64 2.23
N GLU A 23 4.70 1.72 2.85
CA GLU A 23 3.45 1.70 3.59
C GLU A 23 2.35 2.24 2.71
N VAL A 24 1.18 1.63 2.82
CA VAL A 24 0.07 1.91 1.92
C VAL A 24 -1.24 1.93 2.68
N ARG A 25 -2.24 2.55 2.09
CA ARG A 25 -3.61 2.50 2.57
C ARG A 25 -4.48 1.95 1.45
N VAL A 26 -5.40 1.07 1.81
CA VAL A 26 -6.32 0.52 0.82
C VAL A 26 -7.46 1.48 0.59
N LEU A 27 -7.87 1.61 -0.66
CA LEU A 27 -8.93 2.52 -1.07
C LEU A 27 -10.26 1.81 -1.18
N VAL A 28 -10.29 0.50 -0.99
CA VAL A 28 -11.51 -0.31 -1.04
C VAL A 28 -11.40 -1.35 0.05
N ASP A 29 -12.51 -2.00 0.39
CA ASP A 29 -12.45 -3.15 1.26
C ASP A 29 -11.73 -4.27 0.52
N VAL A 30 -10.89 -5.02 1.22
CA VAL A 30 -10.18 -6.13 0.60
C VAL A 30 -10.37 -7.38 1.45
N ILE A 31 -10.21 -8.54 0.83
CA ILE A 31 -10.37 -9.82 1.50
C ILE A 31 -9.00 -10.44 1.62
N THR A 32 -8.64 -10.85 2.82
CA THR A 32 -7.34 -11.49 3.05
C THR A 32 -7.36 -12.92 2.54
N LEU A 33 -6.17 -13.52 2.50
CA LEU A 33 -6.04 -14.89 2.05
C LEU A 33 -6.82 -15.83 2.96
N ASP A 34 -7.02 -15.47 4.22
CA ASP A 34 -7.78 -16.30 5.15
C ASP A 34 -9.26 -15.96 5.16
N GLY A 35 -9.71 -15.06 4.30
CA GLY A 35 -11.12 -14.74 4.20
C GLY A 35 -11.60 -13.63 5.10
N ALA A 36 -10.70 -12.97 5.82
CA ALA A 36 -11.10 -11.83 6.67
C ALA A 36 -11.27 -10.59 5.81
N THR A 37 -12.11 -9.67 6.26
CA THR A 37 -12.32 -8.42 5.56
C THR A 37 -11.48 -7.33 6.18
N ILE A 38 -10.71 -6.64 5.34
CA ILE A 38 -9.96 -5.45 5.73
C ILE A 38 -10.73 -4.27 5.16
N ARG A 39 -11.11 -3.33 6.02
CA ARG A 39 -11.98 -2.24 5.61
C ARG A 39 -11.19 -1.17 4.90
N VAL A 40 -11.86 -0.47 4.00
CA VAL A 40 -11.30 0.67 3.30
C VAL A 40 -10.69 1.63 4.32
N GLY A 41 -9.52 2.15 3.99
CA GLY A 41 -8.80 3.07 4.87
C GLY A 41 -7.75 2.40 5.73
N ALA A 42 -7.73 1.08 5.79
CA ALA A 42 -6.72 0.39 6.59
C ALA A 42 -5.36 0.53 5.96
N GLU A 43 -4.33 0.52 6.80
CA GLU A 43 -2.96 0.65 6.34
C GLU A 43 -2.21 -0.65 6.52
N GLY A 44 -1.26 -0.87 5.63
CA GLY A 44 -0.44 -2.06 5.67
C GLY A 44 0.89 -1.81 4.99
N THR A 45 1.66 -2.87 4.81
CA THR A 45 3.01 -2.79 4.29
C THR A 45 3.13 -3.71 3.07
N VAL A 46 3.79 -3.21 2.03
CA VAL A 46 4.03 -4.02 0.83
C VAL A 46 5.09 -5.06 1.16
N VAL A 47 4.78 -6.33 0.94
CA VAL A 47 5.72 -7.41 1.17
C VAL A 47 6.10 -8.15 -0.10
N ALA A 48 5.38 -7.92 -1.20
CA ALA A 48 5.77 -8.50 -2.49
C ALA A 48 5.16 -7.68 -3.61
N VAL A 49 5.78 -7.74 -4.77
CA VAL A 49 5.36 -7.02 -5.96
C VAL A 49 5.05 -8.06 -7.02
N TRP A 50 3.86 -7.98 -7.62
CA TRP A 50 3.42 -8.92 -8.64
C TRP A 50 3.42 -8.26 -10.02
N ASN A 51 3.91 -8.98 -11.00
CA ASN A 51 3.84 -8.55 -12.41
C ASN A 51 4.35 -7.14 -12.63
N GLY A 52 5.44 -6.77 -11.94
CA GLY A 52 6.05 -5.48 -12.16
C GLY A 52 5.26 -4.30 -11.64
N GLY A 53 4.31 -4.53 -10.76
CA GLY A 53 3.56 -3.44 -10.15
C GLY A 53 2.09 -3.42 -10.50
N GLU A 54 1.57 -4.50 -11.06
CA GLU A 54 0.14 -4.59 -11.30
C GLU A 54 -0.63 -4.82 -10.03
N ALA A 55 -0.03 -5.57 -9.11
CA ALA A 55 -0.65 -5.86 -7.83
C ALA A 55 0.44 -6.05 -6.79
N TYR A 56 0.04 -5.99 -5.54
CA TYR A 56 0.98 -6.06 -4.44
C TYR A 56 0.42 -6.94 -3.34
N GLU A 57 1.31 -7.67 -2.67
CA GLU A 57 0.92 -8.41 -1.49
C GLU A 57 1.09 -7.46 -0.31
N ILE A 58 0.04 -7.28 0.46
CA ILE A 58 0.04 -6.34 1.58
C ILE A 58 -0.13 -7.11 2.87
N GLU A 59 0.73 -6.81 3.84
CA GLU A 59 0.59 -7.37 5.17
C GLU A 59 -0.03 -6.31 6.06
N PHE A 60 -1.09 -6.68 6.79
CA PHE A 60 -1.80 -5.77 7.67
C PHE A 60 -1.49 -6.11 9.11
N PRO A 61 -1.43 -5.11 9.99
CA PRO A 61 -1.16 -5.41 11.40
C PRO A 61 -2.33 -6.10 12.09
N GLU A 62 -3.55 -5.94 11.57
CA GLU A 62 -4.71 -6.55 12.18
C GLU A 62 -5.64 -7.07 11.11
N PRO A 63 -6.07 -8.32 11.25
CA PRO A 63 -5.56 -9.31 12.20
C PRO A 63 -4.08 -9.51 11.95
N MET A 64 -3.33 -9.78 13.03
CA MET A 64 -1.89 -9.85 12.92
C MET A 64 -1.46 -10.80 11.81
N GLY A 65 -0.59 -10.30 10.93
CA GLY A 65 -0.05 -11.11 9.85
C GLY A 65 -1.00 -11.36 8.70
N ALA A 66 -2.14 -10.67 8.65
CA ALA A 66 -3.07 -10.87 7.55
C ALA A 66 -2.45 -10.40 6.26
N LEU A 67 -2.66 -11.18 5.20
CA LEU A 67 -2.11 -10.86 3.87
C LEU A 67 -3.23 -10.75 2.87
N ALA A 68 -3.12 -9.83 1.95
CA ALA A 68 -4.06 -9.72 0.85
C ALA A 68 -3.33 -9.25 -0.40
N THR A 69 -3.78 -9.73 -1.54
CA THR A 69 -3.25 -9.27 -2.83
C THR A 69 -4.17 -8.14 -3.29
N VAL A 70 -3.61 -6.96 -3.51
CA VAL A 70 -4.38 -5.76 -3.81
C VAL A 70 -3.83 -5.14 -5.08
N GLU A 71 -4.73 -4.77 -5.99
CA GLU A 71 -4.32 -4.17 -7.24
C GLU A 71 -3.81 -2.76 -7.02
N ALA A 72 -2.89 -2.34 -7.87
CA ALA A 72 -2.25 -1.04 -7.72
C ALA A 72 -3.26 0.10 -7.65
N ALA A 73 -4.33 0.01 -8.42
CA ALA A 73 -5.34 1.08 -8.46
C ALA A 73 -6.06 1.25 -7.14
N ASP A 74 -6.00 0.26 -6.26
CA ASP A 74 -6.72 0.29 -4.99
C ASP A 74 -5.83 0.67 -3.82
N LEU A 75 -4.65 1.21 -4.10
CA LEU A 75 -3.67 1.55 -3.07
C LEU A 75 -3.14 2.96 -3.25
N VAL A 76 -2.82 3.61 -2.14
CA VAL A 76 -2.01 4.81 -2.17
C VAL A 76 -0.84 4.59 -1.22
N ARG A 77 0.31 5.13 -1.55
CA ARG A 77 1.47 5.06 -0.68
C ARG A 77 1.35 6.10 0.42
N THR A 78 1.55 5.70 1.66
CA THR A 78 1.51 6.61 2.78
C THR A 78 2.87 6.81 3.41
N GLY A 79 3.83 5.94 3.11
CA GLY A 79 5.17 6.08 3.63
C GLY A 79 6.14 5.18 2.92
N ARG A 80 7.42 5.41 3.15
CA ARG A 80 8.47 4.61 2.54
C ARG A 80 9.63 4.53 3.50
N ALA A 81 10.14 3.32 3.67
CA ALA A 81 11.29 3.12 4.54
C ALA A 81 12.48 3.87 3.97
N VAL A 82 13.26 4.47 4.83
CA VAL A 82 14.46 5.19 4.44
C VAL A 82 15.64 4.32 4.78
N PRO A 83 16.52 4.07 3.83
CA PRO A 83 17.67 3.20 4.08
C PRO A 83 18.60 3.81 5.12
#